data_f2b82c021b328bde30a6758b6591a1fc
#
_entry.id   f2b82c021b328bde30a6758b6591a1fc
#
_cell.length_a   1.000
_cell.length_b   1.000
_cell.length_c   1.000
_cell.angle_alpha   90.00
_cell.angle_beta   90.00
_cell.angle_gamma   90.00
#
_symmetry.space_group_name_H-M   'P 1'
#
loop_
_entity.id
_entity.type
_entity.pdbx_description
1 polymer ?
#
loop_
_entity_poly.entity_id
_entity_poly.type
_entity_poly.pdbx_seq_one_letter_code
_entity_poly.pdbx_strand_id
1 'polypeptide(L)'
;MRPLTLFVTAACFFMAGAQAQTPEPAKPLSIQELATYQGADRTARLIEGAKKEGTLSVYHVYPALSNVMNEFSKKYGIKIKAWRAGSEAVLQRVTSESRGNKFDVDIVQNNAPENEAAFREKLLQEVKSPFHADLLPQAVPAHKQWVGITVDIWTAAYNTEKIKKEDLPKTYKDLLDPKWKGQLGIEGNNHAWFGALMNKMGEEEGQKLFANIASTNGISNRKGHSLLTMMVSSGEVPLALTVYSWNPEQLKIKGAPVEGLALQPLMAQPSTIAMLKKSPNPHAALLFYDYMLSEGQKQLYDLKFVPTSKKYELPFPKVPLNFIDPGMALDQQAKWFKMFEDTVVKRAK
;
A
#
# COMPACT_ATOMS: atom_id res chain seq x y z
N MET A 1 47.53 -88.18 -40.01
CA MET A 1 46.15 -87.75 -39.65
C MET A 1 46.19 -87.06 -38.29
N ARG A 2 46.09 -85.77 -38.24
CA ARG A 2 46.05 -84.98 -36.98
C ARG A 2 44.63 -84.41 -36.81
N PRO A 3 44.01 -84.48 -35.62
CA PRO A 3 42.70 -83.89 -35.42
C PRO A 3 42.84 -82.38 -35.08
N LEU A 4 41.95 -81.62 -35.65
CA LEU A 4 41.79 -80.19 -35.48
C LEU A 4 40.97 -79.93 -34.21
N THR A 5 41.53 -79.19 -33.23
CA THR A 5 40.86 -78.87 -32.00
C THR A 5 40.24 -77.43 -32.15
N LEU A 6 38.91 -77.38 -32.03
CA LEU A 6 38.15 -76.15 -32.13
C LEU A 6 38.06 -75.44 -30.73
N PHE A 7 38.64 -74.27 -30.61
CA PHE A 7 38.46 -73.44 -29.39
C PHE A 7 37.21 -72.54 -29.56
N VAL A 8 36.22 -72.77 -28.71
CA VAL A 8 35.07 -71.90 -28.59
C VAL A 8 35.35 -70.87 -27.48
N THR A 9 35.54 -69.61 -27.84
CA THR A 9 35.69 -68.50 -26.89
C THR A 9 34.29 -67.94 -26.53
N ALA A 10 33.86 -68.11 -25.29
CA ALA A 10 32.64 -67.56 -24.76
C ALA A 10 32.89 -66.04 -24.35
N ALA A 11 32.28 -65.14 -25.06
CA ALA A 11 32.29 -63.74 -24.71
C ALA A 11 31.21 -63.45 -23.67
N CYS A 12 31.59 -63.18 -22.41
CA CYS A 12 30.68 -62.69 -21.37
C CYS A 12 30.40 -61.20 -21.60
N PHE A 13 29.19 -60.87 -22.03
CA PHE A 13 28.69 -59.48 -22.02
C PHE A 13 28.31 -59.09 -20.57
N PHE A 14 29.12 -58.26 -19.97
CA PHE A 14 28.72 -57.50 -18.73
C PHE A 14 27.75 -56.41 -19.14
N MET A 15 26.46 -56.61 -18.94
CA MET A 15 25.48 -55.45 -18.90
C MET A 15 25.70 -54.67 -17.64
N ALA A 16 26.38 -53.54 -17.75
CA ALA A 16 26.39 -52.51 -16.70
C ALA A 16 24.99 -51.90 -16.62
N GLY A 17 24.20 -52.28 -15.62
CA GLY A 17 22.92 -51.67 -15.31
C GLY A 17 23.16 -50.23 -14.87
N ALA A 18 22.80 -49.27 -15.72
CA ALA A 18 22.71 -47.87 -15.33
C ALA A 18 21.57 -47.74 -14.30
N GLN A 19 21.91 -47.66 -13.01
CA GLN A 19 20.99 -47.26 -11.96
C GLN A 19 20.62 -45.81 -12.22
N ALA A 20 19.39 -45.56 -12.66
CA ALA A 20 18.80 -44.25 -12.67
C ALA A 20 18.77 -43.76 -11.22
N GLN A 21 19.66 -42.83 -10.87
CA GLN A 21 19.59 -42.10 -9.61
C GLN A 21 18.27 -41.37 -9.59
N THR A 22 17.36 -41.77 -8.71
CA THR A 22 16.18 -40.96 -8.37
C THR A 22 16.69 -39.61 -7.89
N PRO A 23 16.21 -38.47 -8.46
CA PRO A 23 16.64 -37.17 -8.02
C PRO A 23 16.35 -37.02 -6.51
N GLU A 24 17.37 -36.73 -5.74
CA GLU A 24 17.22 -36.43 -4.33
C GLU A 24 16.18 -35.28 -4.20
N PRO A 25 15.16 -35.40 -3.33
CA PRO A 25 14.17 -34.35 -3.18
C PRO A 25 14.87 -33.01 -2.82
N ALA A 26 14.69 -32.00 -3.67
CA ALA A 26 15.33 -30.71 -3.51
C ALA A 26 15.05 -30.17 -2.09
N LYS A 27 16.11 -29.80 -1.37
CA LYS A 27 16.00 -29.21 -0.02
C LYS A 27 14.98 -28.07 -0.03
N PRO A 28 14.07 -28.01 0.96
CA PRO A 28 13.13 -26.89 1.07
C PRO A 28 13.88 -25.55 1.14
N LEU A 29 13.45 -24.58 0.35
CA LEU A 29 14.02 -23.23 0.37
C LEU A 29 13.71 -22.57 1.72
N SER A 30 14.68 -21.84 2.28
CA SER A 30 14.43 -20.92 3.39
C SER A 30 13.48 -19.80 2.94
N ILE A 31 12.86 -19.08 3.90
CA ILE A 31 11.98 -17.93 3.60
C ILE A 31 12.71 -16.90 2.73
N GLN A 32 13.99 -16.61 3.03
CA GLN A 32 14.81 -15.67 2.27
C GLN A 32 15.03 -16.14 0.81
N GLU A 33 15.39 -17.41 0.63
CA GLU A 33 15.61 -17.98 -0.69
C GLU A 33 14.32 -18.01 -1.50
N LEU A 34 13.19 -18.37 -0.88
CA LEU A 34 11.87 -18.38 -1.51
C LEU A 34 11.43 -16.96 -1.91
N ALA A 35 11.58 -15.97 -1.02
CA ALA A 35 11.20 -14.59 -1.26
C ALA A 35 11.99 -13.93 -2.41
N THR A 36 13.24 -14.37 -2.63
CA THR A 36 14.11 -13.84 -3.68
C THR A 36 14.20 -14.74 -4.90
N TYR A 37 13.50 -15.87 -4.92
CA TYR A 37 13.51 -16.83 -6.03
C TYR A 37 12.91 -16.22 -7.30
N GLN A 38 13.62 -16.36 -8.44
CA GLN A 38 13.26 -15.79 -9.74
C GLN A 38 13.09 -16.86 -10.86
N GLY A 39 13.01 -18.14 -10.49
CA GLY A 39 12.83 -19.22 -11.46
C GLY A 39 11.47 -19.16 -12.17
N ALA A 40 11.39 -19.70 -13.38
CA ALA A 40 10.17 -19.71 -14.18
C ALA A 40 9.00 -20.47 -13.49
N ASP A 41 9.30 -21.38 -12.58
CA ASP A 41 8.34 -22.15 -11.80
C ASP A 41 7.91 -21.47 -10.48
N ARG A 42 8.34 -20.20 -10.22
CA ARG A 42 8.01 -19.45 -9.01
C ARG A 42 6.51 -19.52 -8.65
N THR A 43 5.64 -19.17 -9.58
CA THR A 43 4.19 -19.15 -9.34
C THR A 43 3.66 -20.53 -8.98
N ALA A 44 4.10 -21.59 -9.68
CA ALA A 44 3.68 -22.97 -9.40
C ALA A 44 4.12 -23.42 -8.00
N ARG A 45 5.36 -23.13 -7.61
CA ARG A 45 5.88 -23.40 -6.25
C ARG A 45 5.09 -22.68 -5.18
N LEU A 46 4.80 -21.39 -5.40
CA LEU A 46 4.03 -20.61 -4.44
C LEU A 46 2.61 -21.15 -4.28
N ILE A 47 1.94 -21.53 -5.37
CA ILE A 47 0.60 -22.13 -5.32
C ILE A 47 0.62 -23.46 -4.57
N GLU A 48 1.58 -24.35 -4.88
CA GLU A 48 1.69 -25.64 -4.22
C GLU A 48 1.95 -25.51 -2.71
N GLY A 49 2.93 -24.66 -2.34
CA GLY A 49 3.26 -24.41 -0.95
C GLY A 49 2.11 -23.73 -0.18
N ALA A 50 1.48 -22.71 -0.76
CA ALA A 50 0.35 -22.02 -0.17
C ALA A 50 -0.85 -22.95 0.09
N LYS A 51 -1.12 -23.89 -0.81
CA LYS A 51 -2.17 -24.92 -0.58
C LYS A 51 -1.85 -25.84 0.58
N LYS A 52 -0.58 -26.17 0.80
CA LYS A 52 -0.13 -26.96 1.96
C LYS A 52 -0.24 -26.16 3.26
N GLU A 53 0.08 -24.85 3.23
CA GLU A 53 -0.08 -23.92 4.35
C GLU A 53 -1.56 -23.65 4.66
N GLY A 54 -2.42 -23.53 3.65
CA GLY A 54 -3.87 -23.45 3.72
C GLY A 54 -4.42 -22.15 4.30
N THR A 55 -3.57 -21.31 4.90
CA THR A 55 -3.98 -20.04 5.54
C THR A 55 -3.01 -18.91 5.21
N LEU A 56 -3.54 -17.65 5.31
CA LEU A 56 -2.78 -16.42 5.22
C LEU A 56 -3.30 -15.44 6.27
N SER A 57 -2.41 -14.84 7.06
CA SER A 57 -2.76 -13.81 8.03
C SER A 57 -2.36 -12.43 7.52
N VAL A 58 -3.31 -11.47 7.49
CA VAL A 58 -3.11 -10.12 6.94
C VAL A 58 -3.54 -9.07 7.95
N TYR A 59 -2.64 -8.17 8.34
CA TYR A 59 -3.01 -6.94 9.03
C TYR A 59 -3.10 -5.81 8.01
N HIS A 60 -4.18 -5.03 8.07
CA HIS A 60 -4.41 -4.02 7.04
C HIS A 60 -5.18 -2.79 7.53
N VAL A 61 -5.08 -1.70 6.77
CA VAL A 61 -5.75 -0.43 7.07
C VAL A 61 -6.93 -0.15 6.13
N TYR A 62 -6.93 -0.66 4.91
CA TYR A 62 -7.97 -0.39 3.90
C TYR A 62 -9.23 -1.23 4.11
N PRO A 63 -10.42 -0.60 4.28
CA PRO A 63 -11.67 -1.35 4.37
C PRO A 63 -11.94 -2.23 3.16
N ALA A 64 -11.74 -1.70 1.96
CA ALA A 64 -12.04 -2.36 0.70
C ALA A 64 -11.06 -3.50 0.33
N LEU A 65 -9.94 -3.64 1.04
CA LEU A 65 -8.98 -4.74 0.78
C LEU A 65 -9.62 -6.10 1.00
N SER A 66 -10.66 -6.18 1.84
CA SER A 66 -11.42 -7.40 2.06
C SER A 66 -11.97 -8.00 0.77
N ASN A 67 -12.37 -7.17 -0.20
CA ASN A 67 -12.88 -7.65 -1.49
C ASN A 67 -11.77 -8.35 -2.28
N VAL A 68 -10.57 -7.76 -2.33
CA VAL A 68 -9.39 -8.33 -3.01
C VAL A 68 -8.97 -9.64 -2.35
N MET A 69 -8.96 -9.67 -1.01
CA MET A 69 -8.66 -10.87 -0.22
C MET A 69 -9.66 -11.99 -0.49
N ASN A 70 -10.94 -11.67 -0.60
CA ASN A 70 -11.98 -12.65 -0.91
C ASN A 70 -11.78 -13.27 -2.31
N GLU A 71 -11.45 -12.47 -3.32
CA GLU A 71 -11.19 -12.99 -4.67
C GLU A 71 -9.92 -13.85 -4.70
N PHE A 72 -8.86 -13.46 -3.99
CA PHE A 72 -7.67 -14.29 -3.80
C PHE A 72 -8.02 -15.63 -3.13
N SER A 73 -8.79 -15.59 -2.04
CA SER A 73 -9.23 -16.77 -1.31
C SER A 73 -10.04 -17.74 -2.20
N LYS A 74 -10.99 -17.21 -2.98
CA LYS A 74 -11.77 -18.01 -3.95
C LYS A 74 -10.88 -18.65 -5.02
N LYS A 75 -9.92 -17.87 -5.55
CA LYS A 75 -9.05 -18.34 -6.64
C LYS A 75 -8.13 -19.47 -6.22
N TYR A 76 -7.54 -19.37 -5.04
CA TYR A 76 -6.46 -20.27 -4.61
C TYR A 76 -6.88 -21.27 -3.51
N GLY A 77 -8.06 -21.09 -2.92
CA GLY A 77 -8.54 -21.95 -1.83
C GLY A 77 -7.82 -21.69 -0.49
N ILE A 78 -7.18 -20.52 -0.33
CA ILE A 78 -6.43 -20.15 0.88
C ILE A 78 -7.35 -19.39 1.83
N LYS A 79 -7.45 -19.83 3.09
CA LYS A 79 -8.24 -19.15 4.12
C LYS A 79 -7.50 -17.91 4.62
N ILE A 80 -8.10 -16.72 4.51
CA ILE A 80 -7.49 -15.49 5.00
C ILE A 80 -8.02 -15.15 6.41
N LYS A 81 -7.07 -14.89 7.33
CA LYS A 81 -7.31 -14.29 8.65
C LYS A 81 -6.91 -12.84 8.58
N ALA A 82 -7.89 -11.94 8.57
CA ALA A 82 -7.64 -10.51 8.44
C ALA A 82 -7.91 -9.78 9.75
N TRP A 83 -7.06 -8.80 10.08
CA TRP A 83 -7.31 -7.86 11.16
C TRP A 83 -7.08 -6.43 10.62
N ARG A 84 -8.08 -5.56 10.83
CA ARG A 84 -8.05 -4.18 10.35
C ARG A 84 -8.04 -3.18 11.51
N ALA A 85 -7.11 -2.22 11.43
CA ALA A 85 -7.02 -1.11 12.37
C ALA A 85 -6.45 0.14 11.69
N GLY A 86 -6.21 1.23 12.43
CA GLY A 86 -5.46 2.38 11.95
C GLY A 86 -3.97 2.08 11.80
N SER A 87 -3.26 2.85 10.98
CA SER A 87 -1.85 2.64 10.62
C SER A 87 -0.93 2.47 11.82
N GLU A 88 -1.03 3.37 12.80
CA GLU A 88 -0.24 3.31 14.03
C GLU A 88 -0.52 2.03 14.84
N ALA A 89 -1.79 1.65 14.97
CA ALA A 89 -2.18 0.45 15.71
C ALA A 89 -1.68 -0.84 15.04
N VAL A 90 -1.67 -0.88 13.69
CA VAL A 90 -1.08 -1.98 12.92
C VAL A 90 0.42 -2.08 13.20
N LEU A 91 1.15 -0.97 13.10
CA LEU A 91 2.59 -0.93 13.40
C LEU A 91 2.90 -1.34 14.83
N GLN A 92 2.18 -0.78 15.81
CA GLN A 92 2.34 -1.11 17.23
C GLN A 92 2.12 -2.60 17.50
N ARG A 93 1.10 -3.19 16.89
CA ARG A 93 0.81 -4.61 17.05
C ARG A 93 1.93 -5.49 16.50
N VAL A 94 2.35 -5.25 15.26
CA VAL A 94 3.46 -5.98 14.62
C VAL A 94 4.74 -5.89 15.45
N THR A 95 5.08 -4.69 15.92
CA THR A 95 6.27 -4.46 16.75
C THR A 95 6.18 -5.17 18.11
N SER A 96 5.00 -5.10 18.76
CA SER A 96 4.79 -5.74 20.07
C SER A 96 4.81 -7.27 19.95
N GLU A 97 4.16 -7.84 18.94
CA GLU A 97 4.17 -9.28 18.68
C GLU A 97 5.61 -9.75 18.39
N SER A 98 6.37 -9.01 17.59
CA SER A 98 7.78 -9.34 17.30
C SER A 98 8.67 -9.31 18.55
N ARG A 99 8.53 -8.29 19.40
CA ARG A 99 9.24 -8.20 20.68
C ARG A 99 8.87 -9.31 21.63
N GLY A 100 7.61 -9.76 21.61
CA GLY A 100 7.11 -10.92 22.34
C GLY A 100 7.45 -12.27 21.70
N ASN A 101 8.27 -12.29 20.64
CA ASN A 101 8.60 -13.48 19.82
C ASN A 101 7.35 -14.22 19.31
N LYS A 102 6.26 -13.49 19.04
CA LYS A 102 5.05 -13.98 18.41
C LYS A 102 5.03 -13.53 16.97
N PHE A 103 4.72 -14.44 16.05
CA PHE A 103 4.72 -14.18 14.61
C PHE A 103 3.43 -14.75 14.03
N ASP A 104 2.31 -14.05 14.25
CA ASP A 104 0.96 -14.50 13.87
C ASP A 104 0.51 -13.91 12.52
N VAL A 105 1.30 -12.98 11.95
CA VAL A 105 0.98 -12.29 10.72
C VAL A 105 2.00 -12.57 9.62
N ASP A 106 1.51 -12.75 8.41
CA ASP A 106 2.30 -13.00 7.21
C ASP A 106 2.57 -11.71 6.42
N ILE A 107 1.50 -10.96 6.16
CA ILE A 107 1.50 -9.74 5.35
C ILE A 107 0.95 -8.56 6.17
N VAL A 108 1.63 -7.43 6.06
CA VAL A 108 1.15 -6.15 6.58
C VAL A 108 0.89 -5.21 5.41
N GLN A 109 -0.34 -4.72 5.29
CA GLN A 109 -0.68 -3.60 4.42
C GLN A 109 -0.82 -2.35 5.31
N ASN A 110 -0.01 -1.32 5.02
CA ASN A 110 0.04 -0.08 5.79
C ASN A 110 0.49 1.09 4.90
N ASN A 111 0.49 2.31 5.44
CA ASN A 111 1.09 3.43 4.73
C ASN A 111 2.62 3.30 4.70
N ALA A 112 3.26 3.97 3.77
CA ALA A 112 4.69 3.84 3.57
C ALA A 112 5.54 4.23 4.80
N PRO A 113 5.26 5.29 5.57
CA PRO A 113 6.04 5.61 6.77
C PRO A 113 6.03 4.51 7.83
N GLU A 114 4.89 3.87 8.08
CA GLU A 114 4.79 2.79 9.07
C GLU A 114 5.51 1.52 8.61
N ASN A 115 5.45 1.18 7.33
CA ASN A 115 6.24 0.06 6.82
C ASN A 115 7.73 0.41 6.73
N GLU A 116 8.09 1.68 6.52
CA GLU A 116 9.48 2.16 6.67
C GLU A 116 9.98 2.01 8.12
N ALA A 117 9.14 2.30 9.12
CA ALA A 117 9.47 2.05 10.52
C ALA A 117 9.69 0.54 10.78
N ALA A 118 8.79 -0.31 10.28
CA ALA A 118 8.95 -1.77 10.40
C ALA A 118 10.21 -2.29 9.67
N PHE A 119 10.60 -1.67 8.55
CA PHE A 119 11.87 -1.93 7.87
C PHE A 119 13.07 -1.58 8.75
N ARG A 120 13.10 -0.38 9.36
CA ARG A 120 14.18 0.06 10.25
C ARG A 120 14.30 -0.83 11.49
N GLU A 121 13.18 -1.35 12.00
CA GLU A 121 13.14 -2.38 13.08
C GLU A 121 13.55 -3.78 12.59
N LYS A 122 13.90 -3.95 11.30
CA LYS A 122 14.35 -5.20 10.68
C LYS A 122 13.30 -6.33 10.71
N LEU A 123 12.03 -5.98 10.72
CA LEU A 123 10.90 -6.92 10.77
C LEU A 123 10.53 -7.49 9.42
N LEU A 124 10.84 -6.78 8.34
CA LEU A 124 10.35 -7.06 7.00
C LEU A 124 11.32 -7.92 6.18
N GLN A 125 10.77 -8.76 5.33
CA GLN A 125 11.48 -9.63 4.40
C GLN A 125 11.73 -8.88 3.08
N GLU A 126 12.96 -8.93 2.56
CA GLU A 126 13.21 -8.54 1.16
C GLU A 126 12.49 -9.49 0.21
N VAL A 127 11.69 -8.95 -0.69
CA VAL A 127 10.99 -9.72 -1.73
C VAL A 127 11.43 -9.27 -3.11
N LYS A 128 11.80 -10.21 -3.97
CA LYS A 128 12.05 -9.97 -5.39
C LYS A 128 10.88 -10.54 -6.19
N SER A 129 9.90 -9.69 -6.49
CA SER A 129 8.77 -10.08 -7.34
C SER A 129 9.06 -9.73 -8.81
N PRO A 130 8.68 -10.58 -9.77
CA PRO A 130 8.79 -10.27 -11.20
C PRO A 130 7.91 -9.06 -11.60
N PHE A 131 6.88 -8.75 -10.81
CA PHE A 131 5.94 -7.65 -11.07
C PHE A 131 6.45 -6.27 -10.63
N HIS A 132 7.58 -6.17 -9.92
CA HIS A 132 8.15 -4.87 -9.52
C HIS A 132 8.44 -3.95 -10.72
N ALA A 133 8.83 -4.51 -11.86
CA ALA A 133 9.14 -3.76 -13.09
C ALA A 133 7.92 -3.02 -13.68
N ASP A 134 6.72 -3.51 -13.40
CA ASP A 134 5.45 -2.95 -13.89
C ASP A 134 4.94 -1.77 -13.06
N LEU A 135 5.58 -1.48 -11.92
CA LEU A 135 5.14 -0.46 -10.97
C LEU A 135 5.85 0.89 -11.18
N LEU A 136 5.20 1.95 -10.69
CA LEU A 136 5.82 3.28 -10.59
C LEU A 136 7.12 3.19 -9.77
N PRO A 137 8.17 3.94 -10.15
CA PRO A 137 9.45 3.93 -9.41
C PRO A 137 9.30 4.23 -7.92
N GLN A 138 8.41 5.15 -7.56
CA GLN A 138 8.14 5.55 -6.17
C GLN A 138 7.49 4.45 -5.33
N ALA A 139 6.95 3.41 -5.97
CA ALA A 139 6.34 2.28 -5.28
C ALA A 139 7.36 1.21 -4.85
N VAL A 140 8.58 1.21 -5.40
CA VAL A 140 9.57 0.15 -5.19
C VAL A 140 10.83 0.74 -4.58
N PRO A 141 10.97 0.74 -3.24
CA PRO A 141 12.18 1.22 -2.59
C PRO A 141 13.39 0.32 -2.89
N ALA A 142 14.60 0.88 -2.78
CA ALA A 142 15.83 0.16 -3.08
C ALA A 142 16.00 -1.12 -2.24
N HIS A 143 15.56 -1.11 -0.97
CA HIS A 143 15.65 -2.26 -0.06
C HIS A 143 14.62 -3.37 -0.33
N LYS A 144 13.55 -3.12 -1.12
CA LYS A 144 12.51 -4.10 -1.51
C LYS A 144 11.88 -4.88 -0.35
N GLN A 145 11.83 -4.30 0.85
CA GLN A 145 11.22 -4.93 2.02
C GLN A 145 9.75 -4.52 2.21
N TRP A 146 9.31 -3.51 1.50
CA TRP A 146 7.91 -3.19 1.25
C TRP A 146 7.72 -2.78 -0.22
N VAL A 147 6.49 -2.77 -0.70
CA VAL A 147 6.14 -2.29 -2.05
C VAL A 147 4.80 -1.56 -2.01
N GLY A 148 4.70 -0.48 -2.77
CA GLY A 148 3.45 0.25 -2.96
C GLY A 148 2.47 -0.54 -3.82
N ILE A 149 1.23 -0.65 -3.37
CA ILE A 149 0.14 -1.27 -4.13
C ILE A 149 -0.84 -0.23 -4.68
N THR A 150 -0.96 0.92 -4.00
CA THR A 150 -1.73 2.08 -4.44
C THR A 150 -0.96 3.36 -4.17
N VAL A 151 -1.40 4.44 -4.81
CA VAL A 151 -0.97 5.81 -4.51
C VAL A 151 -2.12 6.53 -3.80
N ASP A 152 -1.92 6.94 -2.56
CA ASP A 152 -2.80 7.82 -1.85
C ASP A 152 -2.45 9.27 -2.22
N ILE A 153 -3.37 9.92 -2.93
CA ILE A 153 -3.22 11.32 -3.35
C ILE A 153 -4.18 12.15 -2.50
N TRP A 154 -3.64 13.10 -1.72
CA TRP A 154 -4.47 14.03 -0.98
C TRP A 154 -5.05 15.10 -1.90
N THR A 155 -6.37 15.16 -1.94
CA THR A 155 -7.14 16.14 -2.70
C THR A 155 -8.10 16.88 -1.77
N ALA A 156 -8.59 18.02 -2.20
CA ALA A 156 -9.82 18.55 -1.66
C ALA A 156 -11.03 17.80 -2.26
N ALA A 157 -12.18 17.89 -1.59
CA ALA A 157 -13.44 17.41 -2.13
C ALA A 157 -14.54 18.42 -1.77
N TYR A 158 -15.50 18.61 -2.67
CA TYR A 158 -16.59 19.56 -2.47
C TYR A 158 -17.95 18.94 -2.78
N ASN A 159 -18.99 19.49 -2.15
CA ASN A 159 -20.38 19.13 -2.46
C ASN A 159 -20.85 19.89 -3.70
N THR A 160 -21.25 19.19 -4.74
CA THR A 160 -21.63 19.78 -6.05
C THR A 160 -22.98 20.51 -6.04
N GLU A 161 -23.81 20.29 -5.02
CA GLU A 161 -25.07 21.01 -4.82
C GLU A 161 -24.90 22.29 -3.98
N LYS A 162 -23.81 22.37 -3.18
CA LYS A 162 -23.52 23.53 -2.32
C LYS A 162 -22.58 24.54 -2.96
N ILE A 163 -21.62 24.05 -3.77
CA ILE A 163 -20.58 24.89 -4.37
C ILE A 163 -20.60 24.70 -5.88
N LYS A 164 -20.78 25.77 -6.62
CA LYS A 164 -20.70 25.75 -8.07
C LYS A 164 -19.25 25.67 -8.53
N LYS A 165 -19.06 25.08 -9.72
CA LYS A 165 -17.72 24.81 -10.28
C LYS A 165 -16.91 26.09 -10.53
N GLU A 166 -17.57 27.18 -10.89
CA GLU A 166 -16.98 28.49 -11.11
C GLU A 166 -16.51 29.18 -9.82
N ASP A 167 -17.07 28.79 -8.66
CA ASP A 167 -16.76 29.36 -7.35
C ASP A 167 -15.63 28.62 -6.62
N LEU A 168 -15.14 27.50 -7.19
CA LEU A 168 -14.12 26.67 -6.56
C LEU A 168 -12.80 27.41 -6.35
N PRO A 169 -12.09 27.19 -5.23
CA PRO A 169 -10.76 27.71 -5.02
C PRO A 169 -9.78 27.05 -6.01
N LYS A 170 -8.85 27.84 -6.55
CA LYS A 170 -7.79 27.36 -7.46
C LYS A 170 -6.50 27.07 -6.70
N THR A 171 -6.28 27.77 -5.61
CA THR A 171 -5.10 27.68 -4.75
C THR A 171 -5.51 27.68 -3.27
N TYR A 172 -4.58 27.30 -2.39
CA TYR A 172 -4.82 27.42 -0.95
C TYR A 172 -4.99 28.89 -0.49
N LYS A 173 -4.47 29.89 -1.23
CA LYS A 173 -4.65 31.31 -0.91
C LYS A 173 -6.10 31.77 -1.09
N ASP A 174 -6.82 31.18 -2.03
CA ASP A 174 -8.23 31.52 -2.28
C ASP A 174 -9.15 31.12 -1.10
N LEU A 175 -8.66 30.26 -0.21
CA LEU A 175 -9.36 29.86 1.02
C LEU A 175 -9.33 30.97 2.10
N LEU A 176 -8.63 32.08 1.89
CA LEU A 176 -8.70 33.26 2.74
C LEU A 176 -9.97 34.09 2.49
N ASP A 177 -10.66 33.91 1.37
CA ASP A 177 -11.91 34.59 1.06
C ASP A 177 -12.95 34.30 2.15
N PRO A 178 -13.59 35.37 2.76
CA PRO A 178 -14.62 35.19 3.78
C PRO A 178 -15.82 34.34 3.36
N LYS A 179 -16.05 34.13 2.05
CA LYS A 179 -17.10 33.26 1.56
C LYS A 179 -16.95 31.81 2.08
N TRP A 180 -15.75 31.41 2.46
CA TRP A 180 -15.46 30.06 2.98
C TRP A 180 -15.74 29.90 4.47
N LYS A 181 -16.20 30.95 5.14
CA LYS A 181 -16.46 30.90 6.59
C LYS A 181 -17.46 29.83 6.97
N GLY A 182 -17.03 28.89 7.82
CA GLY A 182 -17.82 27.76 8.29
C GLY A 182 -18.00 26.64 7.26
N GLN A 183 -17.36 26.72 6.08
CA GLN A 183 -17.52 25.74 5.01
C GLN A 183 -16.37 24.74 4.89
N LEU A 184 -15.27 24.94 5.61
CA LEU A 184 -14.05 24.16 5.47
C LEU A 184 -13.98 23.01 6.47
N GLY A 185 -13.52 21.86 6.01
CA GLY A 185 -13.20 20.72 6.85
C GLY A 185 -11.84 20.13 6.53
N ILE A 186 -11.21 19.49 7.52
CA ILE A 186 -9.92 18.82 7.36
C ILE A 186 -9.92 17.50 8.15
N GLU A 187 -9.16 16.52 7.67
CA GLU A 187 -8.91 15.30 8.44
C GLU A 187 -7.80 15.54 9.48
N GLY A 188 -8.07 15.21 10.73
CA GLY A 188 -7.28 15.64 11.89
C GLY A 188 -5.96 14.93 12.14
N ASN A 189 -5.67 13.84 11.43
CA ASN A 189 -4.41 13.09 11.57
C ASN A 189 -3.45 13.32 10.39
N ASN A 190 -3.72 14.32 9.53
CA ASN A 190 -2.94 14.58 8.31
C ASN A 190 -1.62 15.33 8.52
N HIS A 191 -0.92 15.06 9.61
CA HIS A 191 0.36 15.73 9.91
C HIS A 191 1.44 15.47 8.85
N ALA A 192 1.47 14.27 8.25
CA ALA A 192 2.43 13.95 7.17
C ALA A 192 2.15 14.77 5.91
N TRP A 193 0.88 14.86 5.49
CA TRP A 193 0.48 15.74 4.39
C TRP A 193 0.83 17.19 4.68
N PHE A 194 0.47 17.68 5.87
CA PHE A 194 0.67 19.08 6.24
C PHE A 194 2.16 19.45 6.27
N GLY A 195 2.98 18.63 6.93
CA GLY A 195 4.43 18.87 6.99
C GLY A 195 5.09 18.86 5.61
N ALA A 196 4.73 17.91 4.77
CA ALA A 196 5.25 17.85 3.41
C ALA A 196 4.77 19.01 2.54
N LEU A 197 3.52 19.44 2.72
CA LEU A 197 2.97 20.63 2.06
C LEU A 197 3.72 21.89 2.50
N MET A 198 3.98 22.06 3.80
CA MET A 198 4.76 23.19 4.33
C MET A 198 6.18 23.20 3.77
N ASN A 199 6.85 22.05 3.72
CA ASN A 199 8.16 21.95 3.09
C ASN A 199 8.15 22.39 1.61
N LYS A 200 7.06 22.12 0.89
CA LYS A 200 6.92 22.49 -0.52
C LYS A 200 6.58 23.96 -0.73
N MET A 201 5.80 24.54 0.16
CA MET A 201 5.34 25.94 0.07
C MET A 201 6.30 26.95 0.72
N GLY A 202 7.26 26.49 1.53
CA GLY A 202 7.99 27.30 2.48
C GLY A 202 7.31 27.24 3.87
N GLU A 203 8.05 26.73 4.87
CA GLU A 203 7.47 26.37 6.17
C GLU A 203 6.78 27.53 6.86
N GLU A 204 7.44 28.69 6.94
CA GLU A 204 6.90 29.88 7.60
C GLU A 204 5.68 30.46 6.86
N GLU A 205 5.80 30.62 5.54
CA GLU A 205 4.71 31.18 4.72
C GLU A 205 3.49 30.26 4.71
N GLY A 206 3.71 28.95 4.58
CA GLY A 206 2.64 27.95 4.61
C GLY A 206 1.92 27.91 5.96
N GLN A 207 2.65 27.90 7.07
CA GLN A 207 2.04 27.95 8.42
C GLN A 207 1.23 29.23 8.61
N LYS A 208 1.77 30.39 8.21
CA LYS A 208 1.06 31.67 8.30
C LYS A 208 -0.21 31.66 7.46
N LEU A 209 -0.17 31.11 6.26
CA LEU A 209 -1.35 30.98 5.40
C LEU A 209 -2.45 30.13 6.06
N PHE A 210 -2.12 28.92 6.51
CA PHE A 210 -3.11 28.03 7.13
C PHE A 210 -3.63 28.54 8.48
N ALA A 211 -2.77 29.18 9.27
CA ALA A 211 -3.20 29.86 10.50
C ALA A 211 -4.22 30.97 10.21
N ASN A 212 -4.01 31.77 9.15
CA ASN A 212 -4.93 32.80 8.72
C ASN A 212 -6.24 32.21 8.19
N ILE A 213 -6.20 31.15 7.38
CA ILE A 213 -7.41 30.46 6.93
C ILE A 213 -8.22 29.95 8.12
N ALA A 214 -7.55 29.28 9.07
CA ALA A 214 -8.23 28.75 10.26
C ALA A 214 -8.83 29.83 11.14
N SER A 215 -8.14 30.97 11.33
CA SER A 215 -8.65 32.09 12.15
C SER A 215 -9.75 32.90 11.46
N THR A 216 -9.68 33.08 10.14
CA THR A 216 -10.66 33.85 9.37
C THR A 216 -11.95 33.06 9.11
N ASN A 217 -11.81 31.85 8.64
CA ASN A 217 -12.93 31.07 8.12
C ASN A 217 -13.34 29.90 9.02
N GLY A 218 -12.48 29.50 9.95
CA GLY A 218 -12.64 28.26 10.69
C GLY A 218 -12.37 27.04 9.81
N ILE A 219 -11.83 26.00 10.39
CA ILE A 219 -11.66 24.69 9.73
C ILE A 219 -12.20 23.63 10.69
N SER A 220 -13.23 22.90 10.27
CA SER A 220 -13.82 21.83 11.05
C SER A 220 -12.90 20.61 11.03
N ASN A 221 -12.40 20.19 12.19
CA ASN A 221 -11.54 19.01 12.32
C ASN A 221 -12.38 17.73 12.46
N ARG A 222 -12.12 16.73 11.61
CA ARG A 222 -12.82 15.44 11.60
C ARG A 222 -11.81 14.29 11.55
N LYS A 223 -12.14 13.17 12.17
CA LYS A 223 -11.29 11.96 12.15
C LYS A 223 -11.79 10.96 11.11
N GLY A 224 -10.94 10.63 10.16
CA GLY A 224 -11.16 9.65 9.11
C GLY A 224 -11.61 10.27 7.79
N HIS A 225 -10.81 10.02 6.74
CA HIS A 225 -11.06 10.52 5.38
C HIS A 225 -12.43 10.11 4.83
N SER A 226 -12.83 8.85 5.04
CA SER A 226 -14.14 8.35 4.59
C SER A 226 -15.30 9.08 5.28
N LEU A 227 -15.19 9.35 6.60
CA LEU A 227 -16.20 10.11 7.33
C LEU A 227 -16.28 11.55 6.81
N LEU A 228 -15.14 12.22 6.69
CA LEU A 228 -15.09 13.57 6.15
C LEU A 228 -15.71 13.66 4.75
N THR A 229 -15.42 12.67 3.87
CA THR A 229 -16.01 12.64 2.53
C THR A 229 -17.54 12.41 2.56
N MET A 230 -18.05 11.60 3.50
CA MET A 230 -19.50 11.46 3.71
C MET A 230 -20.13 12.77 4.17
N MET A 231 -19.47 13.52 5.05
CA MET A 231 -19.92 14.86 5.49
C MET A 231 -19.92 15.88 4.35
N VAL A 232 -18.96 15.74 3.39
CA VAL A 232 -19.01 16.53 2.15
C VAL A 232 -20.23 16.13 1.32
N SER A 233 -20.46 14.86 1.14
CA SER A 233 -21.60 14.36 0.38
C SER A 233 -22.96 14.79 0.97
N SER A 234 -23.11 14.83 2.29
CA SER A 234 -24.32 15.31 2.96
C SER A 234 -24.46 16.85 2.97
N GLY A 235 -23.40 17.57 2.63
CA GLY A 235 -23.36 19.05 2.69
C GLY A 235 -23.11 19.61 4.08
N GLU A 236 -22.83 18.78 5.10
CA GLU A 236 -22.45 19.24 6.45
C GLU A 236 -21.09 19.97 6.42
N VAL A 237 -20.18 19.49 5.61
CA VAL A 237 -18.89 20.14 5.31
C VAL A 237 -18.86 20.42 3.80
N PRO A 238 -19.17 21.62 3.33
CA PRO A 238 -19.23 21.90 1.90
C PRO A 238 -17.93 21.66 1.14
N LEU A 239 -16.77 21.93 1.75
CA LEU A 239 -15.44 21.75 1.16
C LEU A 239 -14.48 21.11 2.17
N ALA A 240 -14.07 19.89 1.93
CA ALA A 240 -12.98 19.24 2.64
C ALA A 240 -11.63 19.56 1.97
N LEU A 241 -10.61 19.89 2.77
CA LEU A 241 -9.27 20.22 2.28
C LEU A 241 -8.39 18.97 2.06
N THR A 242 -8.68 17.89 2.79
CA THR A 242 -7.88 16.67 2.75
C THR A 242 -8.74 15.42 2.80
N VAL A 243 -8.91 14.81 1.63
CA VAL A 243 -9.40 13.43 1.48
C VAL A 243 -8.49 12.71 0.52
N TYR A 244 -8.55 11.40 0.45
CA TYR A 244 -7.87 10.69 -0.62
C TYR A 244 -8.68 10.75 -1.91
N SER A 245 -8.02 10.89 -3.06
CA SER A 245 -8.65 11.06 -4.36
C SER A 245 -9.70 10.00 -4.70
N TRP A 246 -9.54 8.78 -4.20
CA TRP A 246 -10.48 7.69 -4.39
C TRP A 246 -11.76 7.78 -3.53
N ASN A 247 -11.75 8.54 -2.42
CA ASN A 247 -12.92 8.66 -1.55
C ASN A 247 -14.14 9.31 -2.26
N PRO A 248 -14.01 10.51 -2.88
CA PRO A 248 -15.13 11.09 -3.61
C PRO A 248 -15.58 10.22 -4.79
N GLU A 249 -14.65 9.57 -5.51
CA GLU A 249 -14.99 8.70 -6.63
C GLU A 249 -15.84 7.49 -6.19
N GLN A 250 -15.53 6.89 -5.05
CA GLN A 250 -16.32 5.78 -4.49
C GLN A 250 -17.74 6.19 -4.09
N LEU A 251 -17.96 7.44 -3.68
CA LEU A 251 -19.29 7.95 -3.37
C LEU A 251 -20.04 8.41 -4.62
N LYS A 252 -19.32 9.05 -5.56
CA LYS A 252 -19.87 9.55 -6.82
C LYS A 252 -20.51 8.43 -7.65
N ILE A 253 -19.88 7.26 -7.76
CA ILE A 253 -20.48 6.11 -8.46
C ILE A 253 -21.76 5.58 -7.81
N LYS A 254 -22.03 5.94 -6.55
CA LYS A 254 -23.26 5.66 -5.82
C LYS A 254 -24.29 6.78 -5.93
N GLY A 255 -24.03 7.79 -6.77
CA GLY A 255 -24.91 8.93 -6.99
C GLY A 255 -24.77 10.07 -5.98
N ALA A 256 -23.73 10.07 -5.13
CA ALA A 256 -23.52 11.14 -4.17
C ALA A 256 -23.06 12.46 -4.83
N PRO A 257 -23.52 13.63 -4.34
CA PRO A 257 -23.17 14.93 -4.91
C PRO A 257 -21.81 15.42 -4.41
N VAL A 258 -20.73 14.70 -4.78
CA VAL A 258 -19.35 14.99 -4.34
C VAL A 258 -18.38 14.85 -5.50
N GLU A 259 -17.43 15.76 -5.60
CA GLU A 259 -16.31 15.70 -6.55
C GLU A 259 -14.98 16.01 -5.87
N GLY A 260 -13.90 15.41 -6.39
CA GLY A 260 -12.53 15.71 -6.02
C GLY A 260 -12.04 17.02 -6.67
N LEU A 261 -11.20 17.76 -5.95
CA LEU A 261 -10.59 19.02 -6.41
C LEU A 261 -9.09 18.99 -6.16
N ALA A 262 -8.29 19.18 -7.22
CA ALA A 262 -6.85 19.24 -7.14
C ALA A 262 -6.37 20.66 -6.72
N LEU A 263 -6.20 20.89 -5.41
CA LEU A 263 -5.49 22.09 -4.93
C LEU A 263 -3.98 21.84 -4.96
N GLN A 264 -3.25 22.71 -5.64
CA GLN A 264 -1.80 22.56 -5.76
C GLN A 264 -1.05 23.25 -4.62
N PRO A 265 0.10 22.65 -4.18
CA PRO A 265 0.70 21.41 -4.69
C PRO A 265 -0.02 20.15 -4.19
N LEU A 266 -0.21 19.14 -5.08
CA LEU A 266 -0.74 17.86 -4.68
C LEU A 266 0.33 16.99 -4.03
N MET A 267 0.02 16.47 -2.85
CA MET A 267 0.86 15.54 -2.12
C MET A 267 0.37 14.10 -2.32
N ALA A 268 1.30 13.16 -2.38
CA ALA A 268 0.99 11.75 -2.56
C ALA A 268 1.95 10.87 -1.75
N GLN A 269 1.50 9.67 -1.40
CA GLN A 269 2.34 8.62 -0.82
C GLN A 269 1.89 7.24 -1.30
N PRO A 270 2.79 6.25 -1.34
CA PRO A 270 2.38 4.87 -1.53
C PRO A 270 1.64 4.34 -0.29
N SER A 271 0.57 3.60 -0.51
CA SER A 271 0.11 2.62 0.45
C SER A 271 0.69 1.26 0.07
N THR A 272 1.22 0.55 1.03
CA THR A 272 2.23 -0.49 0.79
C THR A 272 1.81 -1.84 1.38
N ILE A 273 2.37 -2.91 0.83
CA ILE A 273 2.39 -4.22 1.48
C ILE A 273 3.82 -4.63 1.80
N ALA A 274 3.96 -5.41 2.86
CA ALA A 274 5.23 -5.98 3.29
C ALA A 274 5.02 -7.40 3.83
N MET A 275 5.98 -8.28 3.58
CA MET A 275 6.02 -9.61 4.17
C MET A 275 6.87 -9.58 5.44
N LEU A 276 6.47 -10.28 6.49
CA LEU A 276 7.26 -10.41 7.71
C LEU A 276 8.39 -11.44 7.50
N LYS A 277 9.59 -11.18 8.08
CA LYS A 277 10.73 -12.10 8.03
C LYS A 277 10.44 -13.48 8.62
N LYS A 278 9.57 -13.53 9.61
CA LYS A 278 9.18 -14.75 10.31
C LYS A 278 7.71 -15.10 10.00
N SER A 279 7.28 -14.88 8.75
CA SER A 279 5.96 -15.28 8.30
C SER A 279 5.73 -16.76 8.54
N PRO A 280 4.64 -17.14 9.24
CA PRO A 280 4.30 -18.55 9.45
C PRO A 280 3.86 -19.28 8.16
N ASN A 281 3.36 -18.54 7.15
CA ASN A 281 2.87 -19.09 5.89
C ASN A 281 3.55 -18.41 4.68
N PRO A 282 4.87 -18.63 4.47
CA PRO A 282 5.65 -17.85 3.52
C PRO A 282 5.24 -18.03 2.05
N HIS A 283 4.75 -19.20 1.66
CA HIS A 283 4.26 -19.39 0.28
C HIS A 283 2.96 -18.65 0.03
N ALA A 284 2.02 -18.71 0.97
CA ALA A 284 0.76 -17.98 0.88
C ALA A 284 0.99 -16.46 0.92
N ALA A 285 1.94 -16.00 1.74
CA ALA A 285 2.36 -14.60 1.80
C ALA A 285 2.91 -14.10 0.47
N LEU A 286 3.86 -14.82 -0.13
CA LEU A 286 4.47 -14.45 -1.42
C LEU A 286 3.49 -14.57 -2.58
N LEU A 287 2.61 -15.58 -2.56
CA LEU A 287 1.56 -15.71 -3.57
C LEU A 287 0.59 -14.54 -3.51
N PHE A 288 0.19 -14.11 -2.31
CA PHE A 288 -0.65 -12.93 -2.12
C PHE A 288 0.08 -11.64 -2.50
N TYR A 289 1.36 -11.52 -2.14
CA TYR A 289 2.20 -10.39 -2.53
C TYR A 289 2.26 -10.24 -4.06
N ASP A 290 2.59 -11.30 -4.79
CA ASP A 290 2.64 -11.30 -6.25
C ASP A 290 1.25 -11.05 -6.87
N TYR A 291 0.18 -11.57 -6.27
CA TYR A 291 -1.20 -11.32 -6.68
C TYR A 291 -1.57 -9.85 -6.54
N MET A 292 -1.21 -9.20 -5.44
CA MET A 292 -1.48 -7.77 -5.22
C MET A 292 -0.77 -6.87 -6.24
N LEU A 293 0.37 -7.31 -6.77
CA LEU A 293 1.13 -6.56 -7.79
C LEU A 293 0.71 -6.88 -9.23
N SER A 294 -0.11 -7.88 -9.44
CA SER A 294 -0.60 -8.32 -10.75
C SER A 294 -2.12 -8.14 -10.88
N GLU A 295 -2.89 -9.19 -10.65
CA GLU A 295 -4.36 -9.17 -10.77
C GLU A 295 -5.02 -8.22 -9.76
N GLY A 296 -4.46 -8.11 -8.57
CA GLY A 296 -4.92 -7.19 -7.52
C GLY A 296 -4.91 -5.74 -7.96
N GLN A 297 -4.00 -5.34 -8.83
CA GLN A 297 -3.95 -3.96 -9.36
C GLN A 297 -5.23 -3.60 -10.13
N LYS A 298 -5.75 -4.52 -10.94
CA LYS A 298 -7.03 -4.32 -11.64
C LYS A 298 -8.19 -4.21 -10.66
N GLN A 299 -8.22 -5.06 -9.65
CA GLN A 299 -9.30 -5.03 -8.65
C GLN A 299 -9.27 -3.73 -7.83
N LEU A 300 -8.07 -3.25 -7.46
CA LEU A 300 -7.92 -1.96 -6.80
C LEU A 300 -8.41 -0.80 -7.70
N TYR A 301 -8.10 -0.84 -9.00
CA TYR A 301 -8.60 0.15 -9.96
C TYR A 301 -10.13 0.12 -10.09
N ASP A 302 -10.73 -1.07 -10.20
CA ASP A 302 -12.18 -1.24 -10.27
C ASP A 302 -12.88 -0.70 -8.99
N LEU A 303 -12.23 -0.81 -7.84
CA LEU A 303 -12.65 -0.23 -6.56
C LEU A 303 -12.34 1.28 -6.42
N LYS A 304 -11.87 1.93 -7.48
CA LYS A 304 -11.51 3.36 -7.55
C LYS A 304 -10.27 3.77 -6.76
N PHE A 305 -9.48 2.82 -6.28
CA PHE A 305 -8.14 3.16 -5.81
C PHE A 305 -7.24 3.56 -6.99
N VAL A 306 -6.11 4.16 -6.68
CA VAL A 306 -5.08 4.51 -7.67
C VAL A 306 -3.98 3.45 -7.61
N PRO A 307 -3.96 2.45 -8.52
CA PRO A 307 -2.93 1.41 -8.52
C PRO A 307 -1.54 1.98 -8.78
N THR A 308 -0.52 1.29 -8.30
CA THR A 308 0.87 1.65 -8.62
C THR A 308 1.35 1.10 -9.96
N SER A 309 0.58 0.24 -10.61
CA SER A 309 0.91 -0.29 -11.93
C SER A 309 0.88 0.81 -13.00
N LYS A 310 1.95 0.88 -13.81
CA LYS A 310 2.09 1.78 -14.96
C LYS A 310 1.01 1.60 -16.03
N LYS A 311 0.21 0.53 -15.94
CA LYS A 311 -0.91 0.26 -16.86
C LYS A 311 -2.10 1.21 -16.64
N TYR A 312 -2.16 1.87 -15.48
CA TYR A 312 -3.28 2.74 -15.11
C TYR A 312 -2.82 4.20 -15.06
N GLU A 313 -3.62 5.07 -15.64
CA GLU A 313 -3.37 6.51 -15.59
C GLU A 313 -3.66 7.04 -14.17
N LEU A 314 -2.77 7.91 -13.71
CA LEU A 314 -2.97 8.59 -12.42
C LEU A 314 -4.07 9.65 -12.55
N PRO A 315 -4.92 9.84 -11.54
CA PRO A 315 -5.87 10.94 -11.54
C PRO A 315 -5.14 12.28 -11.59
N PHE A 316 -5.79 13.27 -12.20
CA PHE A 316 -5.18 14.61 -12.41
C PHE A 316 -3.88 14.60 -13.22
N PRO A 317 -3.83 14.00 -14.42
CA PRO A 317 -2.59 13.74 -15.16
C PRO A 317 -1.82 15.00 -15.55
N LYS A 318 -2.47 16.18 -15.50
CA LYS A 318 -1.84 17.48 -15.79
C LYS A 318 -1.31 18.19 -14.54
N VAL A 319 -1.48 17.59 -13.35
CA VAL A 319 -1.04 18.17 -12.07
C VAL A 319 0.12 17.35 -11.52
N PRO A 320 1.29 17.96 -11.29
CA PRO A 320 2.43 17.24 -10.72
C PRO A 320 2.11 16.68 -9.34
N LEU A 321 2.41 15.40 -9.13
CA LEU A 321 2.34 14.76 -7.81
C LEU A 321 3.67 14.92 -7.08
N ASN A 322 3.62 15.40 -5.84
CA ASN A 322 4.76 15.49 -4.95
C ASN A 322 4.72 14.30 -4.00
N PHE A 323 5.52 13.28 -4.26
CA PHE A 323 5.59 12.12 -3.39
C PHE A 323 6.33 12.46 -2.10
N ILE A 324 5.72 12.11 -0.99
CA ILE A 324 6.32 12.24 0.34
C ILE A 324 7.34 11.11 0.50
N ASP A 325 8.56 11.48 0.88
CA ASP A 325 9.59 10.50 1.25
C ASP A 325 9.20 9.83 2.57
N PRO A 326 9.04 8.49 2.62
CA PRO A 326 8.61 7.79 3.83
C PRO A 326 9.58 7.91 5.02
N GLY A 327 10.89 7.94 4.71
CA GLY A 327 11.93 8.11 5.72
C GLY A 327 11.85 9.50 6.35
N MET A 328 11.70 10.55 5.52
CA MET A 328 11.51 11.91 5.99
C MET A 328 10.22 12.04 6.82
N ALA A 329 9.11 11.46 6.36
CA ALA A 329 7.86 11.51 7.09
C ALA A 329 7.97 10.87 8.49
N LEU A 330 8.70 9.78 8.59
CA LEU A 330 9.00 9.13 9.87
C LEU A 330 9.92 9.99 10.76
N ASP A 331 11.02 10.51 10.21
CA ASP A 331 12.02 11.28 10.97
C ASP A 331 11.46 12.64 11.45
N GLN A 332 10.54 13.24 10.68
CA GLN A 332 9.93 14.52 11.00
C GLN A 332 8.56 14.39 11.68
N GLN A 333 8.10 13.19 11.98
CA GLN A 333 6.74 12.92 12.47
C GLN A 333 6.36 13.80 13.66
N ALA A 334 7.19 13.87 14.70
CA ALA A 334 6.92 14.66 15.89
C ALA A 334 6.84 16.18 15.60
N LYS A 335 7.76 16.68 14.74
CA LYS A 335 7.75 18.09 14.30
C LYS A 335 6.49 18.40 13.52
N TRP A 336 6.14 17.56 12.54
CA TRP A 336 4.98 17.77 11.68
C TRP A 336 3.66 17.65 12.42
N PHE A 337 3.59 16.70 13.37
CA PHE A 337 2.43 16.59 14.27
C PHE A 337 2.23 17.88 15.07
N LYS A 338 3.27 18.36 15.77
CA LYS A 338 3.20 19.61 16.54
C LYS A 338 2.84 20.80 15.65
N MET A 339 3.44 20.90 14.49
CA MET A 339 3.18 21.98 13.53
C MET A 339 1.71 21.99 13.10
N PHE A 340 1.15 20.83 12.74
CA PHE A 340 -0.25 20.70 12.34
C PHE A 340 -1.21 21.02 13.48
N GLU A 341 -0.95 20.49 14.68
CA GLU A 341 -1.72 20.78 15.88
C GLU A 341 -1.76 22.27 16.19
N ASP A 342 -0.62 22.94 16.20
CA ASP A 342 -0.53 24.36 16.59
C ASP A 342 -1.09 25.29 15.50
N THR A 343 -0.98 24.91 14.23
CA THR A 343 -1.39 25.76 13.10
C THR A 343 -2.86 25.60 12.75
N VAL A 344 -3.38 24.38 12.80
CA VAL A 344 -4.71 24.04 12.31
C VAL A 344 -5.63 23.52 13.41
N VAL A 345 -5.26 22.39 14.07
CA VAL A 345 -6.19 21.65 14.92
C VAL A 345 -6.64 22.46 16.14
N LYS A 346 -5.73 23.11 16.86
CA LYS A 346 -6.05 23.96 18.02
C LYS A 346 -6.81 25.24 17.65
N ARG A 347 -6.80 25.63 16.38
CA ARG A 347 -7.53 26.79 15.85
C ARG A 347 -8.86 26.39 15.21
N ALA A 348 -9.07 25.09 14.99
CA ALA A 348 -10.34 24.54 14.52
C ALA A 348 -11.44 24.83 15.56
N LYS A 349 -12.58 25.31 15.10
CA LYS A 349 -13.76 25.62 15.93
C LYS A 349 -14.90 24.68 15.58
#